data_86c4f01d92a0cb35d4cacabb26238262
#
_entry.id   86c4f01d92a0cb35d4cacabb26238262
#
_cell.length_a   1.000
_cell.length_b   1.000
_cell.length_c   1.000
_cell.angle_alpha   90.00
_cell.angle_beta   90.00
_cell.angle_gamma   90.00
#
_symmetry.space_group_name_H-M   'P 1'
#
loop_
_entity.id
_entity.type
_entity.pdbx_description
1 polymer ?
#
loop_
_entity_poly.entity_id
_entity_poly.type
_entity_poly.pdbx_seq_one_letter_code
_entity_poly.pdbx_strand_id
1 'polypeptide(L)'
;MKLIVCIDDLNGMCFNGRRQSRDRAVVSYISKFVGNRPLWTAPSSVSLFDNRDLTINAADDFLEKAGTDDFCFAEINDVTQYINACRMVYLFRWNREYPTDLYFPAERLQEEFQQLECVEFKGFSHPQLTLEVYAR
;
A
#
# COMPACT_ATOMS: atom_id res chain seq x y z
N MET A 1 0.17 -2.07 -13.00
CA MET A 1 -0.47 -2.43 -11.71
C MET A 1 -0.91 -1.17 -10.97
N LYS A 2 -1.78 -1.37 -10.01
CA LYS A 2 -2.22 -0.33 -9.08
C LYS A 2 -1.65 -0.71 -7.72
N LEU A 3 -0.66 0.04 -7.26
CA LEU A 3 0.11 -0.27 -6.07
C LEU A 3 -0.50 0.39 -4.84
N ILE A 4 -0.63 -0.36 -3.76
CA ILE A 4 -1.09 0.13 -2.46
C ILE A 4 0.03 -0.06 -1.47
N VAL A 5 0.44 1.02 -0.80
CA VAL A 5 1.50 0.98 0.23
C VAL A 5 1.11 1.84 1.42
N CYS A 6 1.66 1.51 2.58
CA CYS A 6 1.57 2.34 3.79
C CYS A 6 2.97 2.78 4.16
N ILE A 7 3.14 4.06 4.47
CA ILE A 7 4.44 4.61 4.84
C ILE A 7 4.36 5.47 6.10
N ASP A 8 5.50 5.59 6.79
CA ASP A 8 5.63 6.48 7.93
C ASP A 8 6.09 7.89 7.50
N ASP A 9 6.38 8.76 8.47
CA ASP A 9 6.75 10.15 8.19
C ASP A 9 8.07 10.30 7.42
N LEU A 10 8.93 9.29 7.45
CA LEU A 10 10.19 9.28 6.73
C LEU A 10 10.16 8.38 5.50
N ASN A 11 8.97 8.09 4.98
CA ASN A 11 8.73 7.23 3.82
C ASN A 11 9.12 5.75 4.06
N GLY A 12 9.19 5.33 5.30
CA GLY A 12 9.50 3.95 5.67
C GLY A 12 8.31 3.01 5.44
N MET A 13 8.60 1.80 5.01
CA MET A 13 7.59 0.77 4.74
C MET A 13 7.55 -0.30 5.82
N CYS A 14 8.72 -0.74 6.27
CA CYS A 14 8.81 -1.82 7.24
C CYS A 14 10.14 -1.79 7.98
N PHE A 15 10.25 -2.64 9.01
CA PHE A 15 11.47 -2.82 9.78
C PHE A 15 11.73 -4.30 10.01
N ASN A 16 12.92 -4.74 9.70
CA ASN A 16 13.36 -6.12 9.91
C ASN A 16 12.40 -7.16 9.29
N GLY A 17 11.89 -6.85 8.10
CA GLY A 17 10.96 -7.72 7.38
C GLY A 17 9.56 -7.81 8.01
N ARG A 18 9.21 -6.85 8.87
CA ARG A 18 7.91 -6.82 9.55
C ARG A 18 7.22 -5.49 9.32
N ARG A 19 5.88 -5.51 9.22
CA ARG A 19 5.10 -4.29 9.07
C ARG A 19 5.32 -3.34 10.24
N GLN A 20 5.28 -2.04 9.95
CA GLN A 20 5.43 -1.00 10.97
C GLN A 20 4.19 -0.87 11.84
N SER A 21 3.01 -0.99 11.23
CA SER A 21 1.74 -0.77 11.90
C SER A 21 0.60 -1.36 11.10
N ARG A 22 -0.61 -1.29 11.66
CA ARG A 22 -1.83 -1.66 10.96
C ARG A 22 -3.00 -0.90 11.55
N ASP A 23 -4.06 -0.74 10.75
CA ASP A 23 -5.27 -0.06 11.18
C ASP A 23 -6.46 -0.58 10.37
N ARG A 24 -7.56 -0.88 11.05
CA ARG A 24 -8.78 -1.38 10.39
C ARG A 24 -9.35 -0.39 9.39
N ALA A 25 -9.17 0.91 9.62
CA ALA A 25 -9.66 1.93 8.70
C ALA A 25 -8.94 1.85 7.36
N VAL A 26 -7.63 1.56 7.35
CA VAL A 26 -6.86 1.36 6.13
C VAL A 26 -7.40 0.15 5.36
N VAL A 27 -7.60 -0.97 6.04
CA VAL A 27 -8.13 -2.19 5.44
C VAL A 27 -9.52 -1.95 4.85
N SER A 28 -10.37 -1.18 5.55
CA SER A 28 -11.70 -0.81 5.05
C SER A 28 -11.64 -0.01 3.76
N TYR A 29 -10.73 0.96 3.67
CA TYR A 29 -10.53 1.73 2.45
C TYR A 29 -10.06 0.85 1.30
N ILE A 30 -9.07 -0.01 1.55
CA ILE A 30 -8.58 -0.94 0.54
C ILE A 30 -9.71 -1.82 0.02
N SER A 31 -10.53 -2.38 0.91
CA SER A 31 -11.66 -3.22 0.54
C SER A 31 -12.65 -2.48 -0.37
N LYS A 32 -12.87 -1.20 -0.10
CA LYS A 32 -13.79 -0.38 -0.89
C LYS A 32 -13.31 -0.17 -2.31
N PHE A 33 -12.05 0.30 -2.49
CA PHE A 33 -11.63 0.63 -3.85
C PHE A 33 -11.14 -0.58 -4.65
N VAL A 34 -10.76 -1.67 -4.01
CA VAL A 34 -10.43 -2.92 -4.70
C VAL A 34 -11.72 -3.62 -5.17
N GLY A 35 -12.74 -3.67 -4.32
CA GLY A 35 -14.02 -4.27 -4.65
C GLY A 35 -13.88 -5.75 -5.01
N ASN A 36 -14.43 -6.12 -6.17
CA ASN A 36 -14.41 -7.51 -6.66
C ASN A 36 -13.15 -7.88 -7.44
N ARG A 37 -12.21 -6.95 -7.58
CA ARG A 37 -10.99 -7.21 -8.34
C ARG A 37 -10.01 -8.02 -7.51
N PRO A 38 -9.11 -8.78 -8.16
CA PRO A 38 -8.05 -9.49 -7.44
C PRO A 38 -7.11 -8.52 -6.72
N LEU A 39 -6.74 -8.88 -5.50
CA LEU A 39 -5.70 -8.19 -4.74
C LEU A 39 -4.52 -9.13 -4.57
N TRP A 40 -3.39 -8.73 -5.12
CA TRP A 40 -2.14 -9.46 -4.99
C TRP A 40 -1.37 -9.00 -3.76
N THR A 41 -0.82 -9.93 -3.00
CA THR A 41 -0.02 -9.58 -1.83
C THR A 41 0.93 -10.72 -1.46
N ALA A 42 1.88 -10.41 -0.58
CA ALA A 42 2.74 -11.44 0.01
C ALA A 42 1.93 -12.33 0.96
N PRO A 43 2.31 -13.61 1.14
CA PRO A 43 1.61 -14.49 2.08
C PRO A 43 1.49 -13.91 3.49
N SER A 44 2.50 -13.18 3.97
CA SER A 44 2.49 -12.58 5.30
C SER A 44 1.46 -11.47 5.50
N SER A 45 0.92 -10.93 4.41
CA SER A 45 -0.06 -9.84 4.47
C SER A 45 -1.51 -10.32 4.41
N VAL A 46 -1.74 -11.58 4.08
CA VAL A 46 -3.10 -12.13 3.89
C VAL A 46 -3.98 -11.94 5.11
N SER A 47 -3.43 -12.15 6.31
CA SER A 47 -4.20 -12.10 7.55
C SER A 47 -4.76 -10.71 7.87
N LEU A 48 -4.19 -9.64 7.28
CA LEU A 48 -4.74 -8.29 7.43
C LEU A 48 -6.16 -8.17 6.88
N PHE A 49 -6.48 -9.01 5.89
CA PHE A 49 -7.76 -8.95 5.18
C PHE A 49 -8.75 -10.02 5.64
N ASP A 50 -8.47 -10.66 6.77
CA ASP A 50 -9.41 -11.59 7.40
C ASP A 50 -10.72 -10.87 7.67
N ASN A 51 -11.85 -11.57 7.49
CA ASN A 51 -13.20 -11.02 7.64
C ASN A 51 -13.57 -9.97 6.60
N ARG A 52 -12.83 -9.89 5.47
CA ARG A 52 -13.17 -9.05 4.34
C ARG A 52 -13.52 -9.91 3.14
N ASP A 53 -14.49 -9.42 2.36
CA ASP A 53 -14.93 -10.13 1.14
C ASP A 53 -14.05 -9.69 -0.04
N LEU A 54 -12.82 -10.20 -0.05
CA LEU A 54 -11.83 -9.89 -1.07
C LEU A 54 -11.31 -11.15 -1.74
N THR A 55 -11.01 -11.06 -3.03
CA THR A 55 -10.31 -12.11 -3.77
C THR A 55 -8.81 -11.87 -3.66
N ILE A 56 -8.14 -12.63 -2.82
CA ILE A 56 -6.72 -12.45 -2.55
C ILE A 56 -5.90 -13.51 -3.26
N ASN A 57 -4.90 -13.06 -4.02
CA ASN A 57 -3.89 -13.89 -4.65
C ASN A 57 -2.57 -13.68 -3.90
N ALA A 58 -2.14 -14.68 -3.14
CA ALA A 58 -0.93 -14.60 -2.33
C ALA A 58 0.21 -15.36 -3.00
N ALA A 59 1.35 -14.68 -3.16
CA ALA A 59 2.57 -15.28 -3.70
C ALA A 59 3.77 -14.43 -3.29
N ASP A 60 4.93 -15.06 -3.10
CA ASP A 60 6.15 -14.33 -2.77
C ASP A 60 6.54 -13.37 -3.89
N ASP A 61 6.29 -13.75 -5.15
CA ASP A 61 6.59 -12.96 -6.35
C ASP A 61 5.36 -12.22 -6.90
N PHE A 62 4.46 -11.81 -6.02
CA PHE A 62 3.20 -11.18 -6.43
C PHE A 62 3.38 -9.93 -7.29
N LEU A 63 4.44 -9.16 -7.07
CA LEU A 63 4.70 -7.95 -7.86
C LEU A 63 5.06 -8.28 -9.32
N GLU A 64 5.59 -9.47 -9.57
CA GLU A 64 5.90 -9.92 -10.93
C GLU A 64 4.70 -10.58 -11.61
N LYS A 65 3.82 -11.19 -10.82
CA LYS A 65 2.65 -11.91 -11.34
C LYS A 65 1.45 -11.02 -11.65
N ALA A 66 1.34 -9.89 -10.95
CA ALA A 66 0.20 -9.00 -11.11
C ALA A 66 0.12 -8.43 -12.52
N GLY A 67 -1.10 -8.35 -13.06
CA GLY A 67 -1.36 -7.78 -14.37
C GLY A 67 -1.43 -6.26 -14.36
N THR A 68 -1.61 -5.69 -15.55
CA THR A 68 -1.57 -4.23 -15.77
C THR A 68 -2.60 -3.46 -14.95
N ASP A 69 -3.79 -4.05 -14.73
CA ASP A 69 -4.88 -3.40 -14.00
C ASP A 69 -5.11 -4.00 -12.61
N ASP A 70 -4.26 -4.93 -12.18
CA ASP A 70 -4.42 -5.58 -10.90
C ASP A 70 -3.94 -4.70 -9.75
N PHE A 71 -4.57 -4.87 -8.59
CA PHE A 71 -4.16 -4.24 -7.35
C PHE A 71 -3.09 -5.09 -6.66
N CYS A 72 -2.07 -4.41 -6.11
CA CYS A 72 -1.01 -5.03 -5.31
C CYS A 72 -0.89 -4.29 -3.99
N PHE A 73 -0.91 -5.03 -2.88
CA PHE A 73 -0.63 -4.47 -1.57
C PHE A 73 0.74 -4.94 -1.09
N ALA A 74 1.68 -4.01 -0.96
CA ALA A 74 3.05 -4.30 -0.56
C ALA A 74 3.36 -3.69 0.80
N GLU A 75 3.90 -4.51 1.72
CA GLU A 75 4.31 -4.07 3.04
C GLU A 75 5.82 -4.22 3.27
N ILE A 76 6.35 -5.41 2.96
CA ILE A 76 7.73 -5.78 3.30
C ILE A 76 8.62 -5.96 2.08
N ASN A 77 8.09 -5.66 0.91
CA ASN A 77 8.79 -5.85 -0.35
C ASN A 77 9.28 -4.53 -0.90
N ASP A 78 10.52 -4.51 -1.39
CA ASP A 78 11.05 -3.35 -2.10
C ASP A 78 10.32 -3.22 -3.44
N VAL A 79 9.62 -2.10 -3.62
CA VAL A 79 8.82 -1.84 -4.81
C VAL A 79 9.55 -0.97 -5.84
N THR A 80 10.77 -0.55 -5.56
CA THR A 80 11.49 0.43 -6.37
C THR A 80 11.57 0.03 -7.85
N GLN A 81 11.90 -1.23 -8.12
CA GLN A 81 12.04 -1.69 -9.51
C GLN A 81 10.70 -1.87 -10.23
N TYR A 82 9.57 -1.79 -9.51
CA TYR A 82 8.24 -1.97 -10.08
C TYR A 82 7.48 -0.66 -10.30
N ILE A 83 8.04 0.47 -9.88
CA ILE A 83 7.36 1.77 -9.99
C ILE A 83 7.03 2.10 -11.44
N ASN A 84 7.90 1.76 -12.38
CA ASN A 84 7.65 1.99 -13.81
C ASN A 84 6.40 1.26 -14.33
N ALA A 85 6.06 0.14 -13.71
CA ALA A 85 4.88 -0.65 -14.09
C ALA A 85 3.60 -0.18 -13.41
N CYS A 86 3.70 0.78 -12.48
CA CYS A 86 2.52 1.28 -11.76
C CYS A 86 1.79 2.34 -12.57
N ARG A 87 0.50 2.14 -12.79
CA ARG A 87 -0.39 3.15 -13.36
C ARG A 87 -0.91 4.08 -12.28
N MET A 88 -1.14 3.54 -11.10
CA MET A 88 -1.63 4.27 -9.94
C MET A 88 -0.90 3.82 -8.69
N VAL A 89 -0.79 4.73 -7.73
CA VAL A 89 -0.28 4.44 -6.40
C VAL A 89 -1.26 5.00 -5.39
N TYR A 90 -1.72 4.12 -4.49
CA TYR A 90 -2.55 4.47 -3.34
C TYR A 90 -1.63 4.47 -2.13
N LEU A 91 -1.32 5.65 -1.61
CA LEU A 91 -0.34 5.84 -0.56
C LEU A 91 -1.04 6.21 0.74
N PHE A 92 -1.00 5.31 1.71
CA PHE A 92 -1.48 5.60 3.06
C PHE A 92 -0.31 6.10 3.91
N ARG A 93 -0.54 7.19 4.65
CA ARG A 93 0.44 7.72 5.60
C ARG A 93 -0.06 7.46 7.01
N TRP A 94 0.81 6.83 7.82
CA TRP A 94 0.51 6.59 9.24
C TRP A 94 0.47 7.89 10.04
N ASN A 95 1.15 8.92 9.55
CA ASN A 95 1.34 10.21 10.24
C ASN A 95 2.05 10.02 11.58
N ARG A 96 2.97 9.09 11.60
CA ARG A 96 3.86 8.78 12.72
C ARG A 96 5.19 8.31 12.18
N GLU A 97 6.23 8.36 13.01
CA GLU A 97 7.52 7.79 12.72
C GLU A 97 7.66 6.45 13.43
N TYR A 98 8.17 5.46 12.71
CA TYR A 98 8.41 4.11 13.21
C TYR A 98 9.86 3.72 12.90
N PRO A 99 10.44 2.71 13.60
CA PRO A 99 11.68 2.11 13.13
C PRO A 99 11.50 1.61 11.70
N THR A 100 12.48 1.84 10.83
CA THR A 100 12.39 1.46 9.43
C THR A 100 13.77 1.17 8.83
N ASP A 101 13.83 0.21 7.92
CA ASP A 101 15.03 -0.13 7.16
C ASP A 101 14.72 -0.37 5.68
N LEU A 102 13.46 -0.24 5.27
CA LEU A 102 13.04 -0.28 3.87
C LEU A 102 12.18 0.94 3.57
N TYR A 103 12.57 1.71 2.54
CA TYR A 103 11.93 2.97 2.22
C TYR A 103 11.21 2.91 0.89
N PHE A 104 10.05 3.58 0.83
CA PHE A 104 9.32 3.78 -0.41
C PHE A 104 9.98 4.93 -1.19
N PRO A 105 10.15 4.80 -2.53
CA PRO A 105 10.77 5.86 -3.35
C PRO A 105 9.78 7.00 -3.63
N ALA A 106 9.44 7.76 -2.59
CA ALA A 106 8.39 8.78 -2.65
C ALA A 106 8.71 9.92 -3.61
N GLU A 107 9.97 10.24 -3.83
CA GLU A 107 10.40 11.27 -4.80
C GLU A 107 9.93 10.94 -6.21
N ARG A 108 9.79 9.67 -6.56
CA ARG A 108 9.34 9.26 -7.89
C ARG A 108 7.87 9.59 -8.13
N LEU A 109 7.08 9.69 -7.06
CA LEU A 109 5.68 10.11 -7.21
C LEU A 109 5.58 11.54 -7.70
N GLN A 110 6.42 12.44 -7.19
CA GLN A 110 6.43 13.83 -7.61
C GLN A 110 7.00 14.02 -9.03
N GLU A 111 7.95 13.18 -9.40
CA GLU A 111 8.61 13.26 -10.70
C GLU A 111 7.80 12.63 -11.83
N GLU A 112 7.07 11.54 -11.55
CA GLU A 112 6.48 10.72 -12.59
C GLU A 112 4.95 10.64 -12.54
N PHE A 113 4.32 11.05 -11.45
CA PHE A 113 2.88 10.91 -11.23
C PHE A 113 2.23 12.25 -10.92
N GLN A 114 0.91 12.28 -11.07
CA GLN A 114 0.09 13.42 -10.67
C GLN A 114 -0.80 13.00 -9.49
N GLN A 115 -0.82 13.81 -8.44
CA GLN A 115 -1.70 13.56 -7.30
C GLN A 115 -3.14 13.89 -7.68
N LEU A 116 -4.04 12.91 -7.55
CA LEU A 116 -5.46 13.06 -7.87
C LEU A 116 -6.29 13.37 -6.64
N GLU A 117 -5.93 12.81 -5.49
CA GLU A 117 -6.70 12.95 -4.25
C GLU A 117 -5.77 12.98 -3.05
N CYS A 118 -6.25 13.64 -2.01
CA CYS A 118 -5.67 13.61 -0.68
C CYS A 118 -6.80 13.65 0.32
N VAL A 119 -6.98 12.58 1.09
CA VAL A 119 -8.07 12.44 2.06
C VAL A 119 -7.50 12.16 3.43
N GLU A 120 -7.94 12.93 4.42
CA GLU A 120 -7.63 12.67 5.83
C GLU A 120 -8.80 11.95 6.47
N PHE A 121 -8.53 10.94 7.28
CA PHE A 121 -9.56 10.18 7.95
C PHE A 121 -9.09 9.67 9.30
N LYS A 122 -10.05 9.41 10.18
CA LYS A 122 -9.79 8.89 11.51
C LYS A 122 -9.49 7.38 11.44
N GLY A 123 -8.41 6.95 12.09
CA GLY A 123 -8.09 5.55 12.25
C GLY A 123 -8.75 4.94 13.48
N PHE A 124 -8.61 3.62 13.64
CA PHE A 124 -8.99 2.92 14.86
C PHE A 124 -7.87 3.01 15.90
N SER A 125 -6.64 2.73 15.49
CA SER A 125 -5.47 2.77 16.35
C SER A 125 -4.57 4.00 16.12
N HIS A 126 -4.95 4.85 15.17
CA HIS A 126 -4.25 6.09 14.86
C HIS A 126 -5.26 7.25 14.91
N PRO A 127 -4.86 8.40 15.48
CA PRO A 127 -5.79 9.55 15.55
C PRO A 127 -6.20 10.05 14.18
N GLN A 128 -5.27 10.09 13.23
CA GLN A 128 -5.52 10.58 11.90
C GLN A 128 -4.58 9.90 10.90
N LEU A 129 -5.16 9.47 9.79
CA LEU A 129 -4.45 8.84 8.68
C LEU A 129 -4.68 9.67 7.41
N THR A 130 -3.79 9.51 6.42
CA THR A 130 -3.94 10.19 5.14
C THR A 130 -3.86 9.17 4.02
N LEU A 131 -4.76 9.30 3.04
CA LEU A 131 -4.69 8.56 1.78
C LEU A 131 -4.40 9.55 0.66
N GLU A 132 -3.32 9.32 -0.06
CA GLU A 132 -2.98 10.06 -1.27
C GLU A 132 -3.09 9.12 -2.46
N VAL A 133 -3.72 9.58 -3.54
CA VAL A 133 -3.87 8.78 -4.76
C VAL A 133 -3.11 9.48 -5.88
N TYR A 134 -2.26 8.72 -6.54
CA TYR A 134 -1.41 9.20 -7.63
C TYR A 134 -1.67 8.40 -8.90
N ALA A 135 -1.62 9.07 -10.05
CA ALA A 135 -1.72 8.43 -11.37
C ALA A 135 -0.69 9.03 -12.31
N ARG A 136 -0.26 8.20 -13.29
CA ARG A 136 0.61 8.70 -14.37
C ARG A 136 -0.15 9.56 -15.34
#